data_8abc50969677587e2d14064ad72ca951
#
_entry.id   8abc50969677587e2d14064ad72ca951
#
_cell.length_a   1.000
_cell.length_b   1.000
_cell.length_c   1.000
_cell.angle_alpha   90.00
_cell.angle_beta   90.00
_cell.angle_gamma   90.00
#
_symmetry.space_group_name_H-M   'P 1'
#
loop_
_entity.id
_entity.type
_entity.pdbx_description
1 polymer ?
#
loop_
_entity_poly.entity_id
_entity_poly.type
_entity_poly.pdbx_seq_one_letter_code
_entity_poly.pdbx_strand_id
1 'polypeptide(L)'
;MKVLAIDTSTYTLGVALLDGEQLIGEYITDLKKNHSLRAMPAIDALLKECEVQPSELDKIVVAKGPGSYTGVRIGVTIAKTLAWSLQIPLSGVSSLATVAASARYFPAYISPIFDARRGRVYTGLYRFENGELITVKEDQNLLLEDWCKELKELDHSVLFTGKDVLLHKETIIEVLGEKAIIGEASVHSPRPSDLGRLGLTAPAEDLHSFVPNYIRLAEAEAKWIEAQQGVEGRHG
;
A
#
# COMPACT_ATOMS: atom_id res chain seq x y z
N MET A 1 -1.58 -13.76 18.88
CA MET A 1 -1.47 -14.08 17.43
C MET A 1 -0.32 -13.27 16.87
N LYS A 2 0.81 -13.95 16.60
CA LYS A 2 2.01 -13.28 16.07
C LYS A 2 1.90 -13.07 14.56
N VAL A 3 1.96 -11.82 14.13
CA VAL A 3 1.79 -11.39 12.73
C VAL A 3 3.06 -10.73 12.23
N LEU A 4 3.57 -11.22 11.10
CA LEU A 4 4.65 -10.57 10.36
C LEU A 4 4.06 -9.77 9.20
N ALA A 5 4.25 -8.45 9.21
CA ALA A 5 3.82 -7.55 8.15
C ALA A 5 5.01 -7.14 7.27
N ILE A 6 4.81 -7.13 5.93
CA ILE A 6 5.86 -6.86 4.93
C ILE A 6 5.35 -5.82 3.93
N ASP A 7 6.05 -4.69 3.82
CA ASP A 7 5.79 -3.66 2.81
C ASP A 7 7.04 -3.32 2.01
N THR A 8 6.96 -3.53 0.71
CA THR A 8 7.97 -3.16 -0.29
C THR A 8 7.33 -2.41 -1.46
N SER A 9 6.10 -1.91 -1.27
CA SER A 9 5.28 -1.33 -2.34
C SER A 9 5.78 0.03 -2.84
N THR A 10 6.61 0.71 -2.05
CA THR A 10 7.20 2.02 -2.38
C THR A 10 8.73 1.96 -2.26
N TYR A 11 9.41 3.10 -2.17
CA TYR A 11 10.85 3.14 -1.81
C TYR A 11 11.09 2.75 -0.35
N THR A 12 10.07 2.82 0.49
CA THR A 12 10.14 2.37 1.88
C THR A 12 10.18 0.85 1.93
N LEU A 13 11.16 0.31 2.65
CA LEU A 13 11.14 -1.07 3.12
C LEU A 13 10.61 -1.07 4.54
N GLY A 14 9.47 -1.70 4.74
CA GLY A 14 8.84 -1.85 6.05
C GLY A 14 8.64 -3.31 6.42
N VAL A 15 9.02 -3.68 7.64
CA VAL A 15 8.72 -4.98 8.25
C VAL A 15 8.29 -4.74 9.69
N ALA A 16 7.21 -5.36 10.15
CA ALA A 16 6.77 -5.30 11.53
C ALA A 16 6.37 -6.67 12.07
N LEU A 17 6.61 -6.85 13.35
CA LEU A 17 6.14 -8.00 14.13
C LEU A 17 5.16 -7.50 15.18
N LEU A 18 3.95 -8.08 15.19
CA LEU A 18 2.90 -7.78 16.15
C LEU A 18 2.50 -9.03 16.93
N ASP A 19 2.03 -8.85 18.16
CA ASP A 19 1.25 -9.86 18.89
C ASP A 19 -0.16 -9.29 19.15
N GLY A 20 -1.13 -9.79 18.39
CA GLY A 20 -2.43 -9.13 18.27
C GLY A 20 -2.25 -7.69 17.78
N GLU A 21 -2.81 -6.71 18.50
CA GLU A 21 -2.65 -5.29 18.17
C GLU A 21 -1.36 -4.67 18.69
N GLN A 22 -0.64 -5.38 19.57
CA GLN A 22 0.58 -4.88 20.18
C GLN A 22 1.76 -4.98 19.20
N LEU A 23 2.40 -3.85 18.92
CA LEU A 23 3.65 -3.82 18.19
C LEU A 23 4.78 -4.37 19.08
N ILE A 24 5.46 -5.43 18.62
CA ILE A 24 6.65 -5.97 19.26
C ILE A 24 7.88 -5.23 18.72
N GLY A 25 7.99 -5.11 17.40
CA GLY A 25 9.07 -4.40 16.76
C GLY A 25 8.77 -4.06 15.31
N GLU A 26 9.38 -2.99 14.80
CA GLU A 26 9.30 -2.65 13.39
C GLU A 26 10.65 -2.16 12.85
N TYR A 27 10.89 -2.45 11.59
CA TYR A 27 12.05 -2.00 10.83
C TYR A 27 11.55 -1.20 9.64
N ILE A 28 11.93 0.06 9.56
CA ILE A 28 11.56 0.98 8.48
C ILE A 28 12.82 1.62 7.93
N THR A 29 12.99 1.58 6.63
CA THR A 29 14.01 2.36 5.95
C THR A 29 13.49 2.95 4.67
N ASP A 30 13.85 4.19 4.41
CA ASP A 30 13.46 4.92 3.22
C ASP A 30 14.67 5.20 2.33
N LEU A 31 15.10 4.17 1.64
CA LEU A 31 16.30 4.20 0.81
C LEU A 31 15.98 3.71 -0.60
N LYS A 32 16.43 4.45 -1.63
CA LYS A 32 16.37 4.00 -3.03
C LYS A 32 17.37 2.85 -3.28
N LYS A 33 17.14 1.72 -2.60
CA LYS A 33 17.95 0.51 -2.71
C LYS A 33 17.08 -0.69 -3.05
N ASN A 34 17.70 -1.71 -3.64
CA ASN A 34 17.00 -2.90 -4.07
C ASN A 34 16.38 -3.68 -2.89
N HIS A 35 15.06 -3.79 -2.86
CA HIS A 35 14.32 -4.51 -1.83
C HIS A 35 14.61 -6.02 -1.84
N SER A 36 14.90 -6.62 -3.02
CA SER A 36 15.16 -8.06 -3.11
C SER A 36 16.38 -8.53 -2.32
N LEU A 37 17.36 -7.62 -2.12
CA LEU A 37 18.55 -7.92 -1.32
C LEU A 37 18.39 -7.62 0.17
N ARG A 38 17.37 -6.83 0.54
CA ARG A 38 17.26 -6.26 1.88
C ARG A 38 16.08 -6.80 2.68
N ALA A 39 15.00 -7.24 2.03
CA ALA A 39 13.77 -7.61 2.72
C ALA A 39 13.98 -8.83 3.62
N MET A 40 14.56 -9.93 3.12
CA MET A 40 14.82 -11.12 3.95
C MET A 40 15.80 -10.85 5.10
N PRO A 41 16.95 -10.17 4.89
CA PRO A 41 17.81 -9.76 6.00
C PRO A 41 17.11 -8.88 7.05
N ALA A 42 16.20 -7.99 6.65
CA ALA A 42 15.43 -7.15 7.58
C ALA A 42 14.45 -7.99 8.41
N ILE A 43 13.77 -8.97 7.79
CA ILE A 43 12.90 -9.91 8.48
C ILE A 43 13.68 -10.73 9.50
N ASP A 44 14.81 -11.32 9.09
CA ASP A 44 15.66 -12.13 9.96
C ASP A 44 16.19 -11.32 11.16
N ALA A 45 16.66 -10.09 10.90
CA ALA A 45 17.15 -9.21 11.95
C ALA A 45 16.04 -8.83 12.95
N LEU A 46 14.83 -8.51 12.46
CA LEU A 46 13.70 -8.17 13.31
C LEU A 46 13.25 -9.35 14.17
N LEU A 47 13.12 -10.54 13.60
CA LEU A 47 12.73 -11.75 14.34
C LEU A 47 13.75 -12.10 15.42
N LYS A 48 15.05 -11.99 15.12
CA LYS A 48 16.13 -12.21 16.09
C LYS A 48 16.12 -11.22 17.23
N GLU A 49 15.96 -9.91 16.94
CA GLU A 49 15.88 -8.86 17.94
C GLU A 49 14.69 -9.03 18.86
N CYS A 50 13.56 -9.49 18.30
CA CYS A 50 12.34 -9.76 19.07
C CYS A 50 12.32 -11.14 19.74
N GLU A 51 13.37 -11.94 19.62
CA GLU A 51 13.48 -13.31 20.18
C GLU A 51 12.33 -14.23 19.73
N VAL A 52 11.82 -14.05 18.50
CA VAL A 52 10.72 -14.85 17.92
C VAL A 52 11.25 -15.74 16.82
N GLN A 53 10.91 -17.05 16.91
CA GLN A 53 11.25 -18.02 15.86
C GLN A 53 10.22 -17.93 14.72
N PRO A 54 10.62 -18.18 13.46
CA PRO A 54 9.67 -18.20 12.35
C PRO A 54 8.49 -19.16 12.57
N SER A 55 8.70 -20.27 13.27
CA SER A 55 7.67 -21.26 13.61
C SER A 55 6.62 -20.77 14.62
N GLU A 56 6.84 -19.63 15.28
CA GLU A 56 5.90 -19.01 16.19
C GLU A 56 4.97 -18.00 15.51
N LEU A 57 5.19 -17.74 14.21
CA LEU A 57 4.33 -16.86 13.43
C LEU A 57 2.99 -17.54 13.13
N ASP A 58 1.91 -16.82 13.32
CA ASP A 58 0.54 -17.29 13.07
C ASP A 58 -0.02 -16.79 11.73
N LYS A 59 0.50 -15.67 11.20
CA LYS A 59 -0.03 -15.03 9.98
C LYS A 59 1.04 -14.14 9.32
N ILE A 60 1.01 -14.10 7.98
CA ILE A 60 1.75 -13.13 7.19
C ILE A 60 0.77 -12.09 6.64
N VAL A 61 1.15 -10.82 6.66
CA VAL A 61 0.42 -9.73 6.05
C VAL A 61 1.34 -9.01 5.07
N VAL A 62 0.84 -8.68 3.87
CA VAL A 62 1.65 -8.03 2.85
C VAL A 62 0.91 -6.88 2.19
N ALA A 63 1.63 -5.79 1.91
CA ALA A 63 1.14 -4.73 1.05
C ALA A 63 1.03 -5.25 -0.40
N LYS A 64 -0.21 -5.45 -0.88
CA LYS A 64 -0.49 -6.06 -2.19
C LYS A 64 -0.50 -5.07 -3.37
N GLY A 65 -0.20 -3.80 -3.10
CA GLY A 65 -0.31 -2.72 -4.08
C GLY A 65 -1.57 -1.87 -3.87
N PRO A 66 -1.76 -0.84 -4.69
CA PRO A 66 -0.89 -0.42 -5.79
C PRO A 66 0.46 0.15 -5.33
N GLY A 67 1.40 0.30 -6.27
CA GLY A 67 2.72 0.86 -5.97
C GLY A 67 3.77 0.51 -7.04
N SER A 68 5.03 0.47 -6.63
CA SER A 68 6.14 0.04 -7.48
C SER A 68 5.92 -1.40 -7.97
N TYR A 69 5.82 -1.59 -9.29
CA TYR A 69 5.60 -2.89 -9.91
C TYR A 69 6.58 -3.96 -9.41
N THR A 70 7.87 -3.64 -9.40
CA THR A 70 8.91 -4.55 -8.91
C THR A 70 8.84 -4.72 -7.39
N GLY A 71 8.61 -3.62 -6.66
CA GLY A 71 8.54 -3.63 -5.21
C GLY A 71 7.42 -4.53 -4.69
N VAL A 72 6.19 -4.33 -5.16
CA VAL A 72 5.03 -5.14 -4.75
C VAL A 72 5.27 -6.62 -5.03
N ARG A 73 5.83 -6.97 -6.19
CA ARG A 73 6.16 -8.36 -6.54
C ARG A 73 7.14 -9.00 -5.57
N ILE A 74 8.18 -8.26 -5.17
CA ILE A 74 9.17 -8.75 -4.19
C ILE A 74 8.47 -9.10 -2.87
N GLY A 75 7.69 -8.17 -2.31
CA GLY A 75 6.97 -8.38 -1.06
C GLY A 75 6.00 -9.55 -1.11
N VAL A 76 5.15 -9.58 -2.15
CA VAL A 76 4.17 -10.65 -2.35
C VAL A 76 4.86 -12.02 -2.52
N THR A 77 5.97 -12.09 -3.27
CA THR A 77 6.71 -13.35 -3.43
C THR A 77 7.29 -13.84 -2.12
N ILE A 78 7.93 -12.96 -1.35
CA ILE A 78 8.48 -13.29 -0.03
C ILE A 78 7.36 -13.76 0.90
N ALA A 79 6.26 -13.01 0.98
CA ALA A 79 5.13 -13.32 1.84
C ALA A 79 4.49 -14.68 1.49
N LYS A 80 4.26 -14.95 0.21
CA LYS A 80 3.75 -16.25 -0.27
C LYS A 80 4.69 -17.39 0.09
N THR A 81 5.99 -17.22 -0.11
CA THR A 81 6.99 -18.24 0.19
C THR A 81 7.03 -18.56 1.67
N LEU A 82 7.03 -17.54 2.52
CA LEU A 82 7.01 -17.70 3.97
C LEU A 82 5.72 -18.37 4.45
N ALA A 83 4.56 -17.87 4.01
CA ALA A 83 3.27 -18.43 4.39
C ALA A 83 3.12 -19.89 3.95
N TRP A 84 3.58 -20.24 2.73
CA TRP A 84 3.58 -21.61 2.22
C TRP A 84 4.53 -22.51 3.02
N SER A 85 5.75 -22.05 3.29
CA SER A 85 6.75 -22.83 4.02
C SER A 85 6.35 -23.08 5.47
N LEU A 86 5.72 -22.09 6.12
CA LEU A 86 5.28 -22.19 7.51
C LEU A 86 3.86 -22.76 7.66
N GLN A 87 3.14 -22.98 6.56
CA GLN A 87 1.76 -23.47 6.53
C GLN A 87 0.79 -22.56 7.33
N ILE A 88 0.98 -21.25 7.22
CA ILE A 88 0.17 -20.23 7.92
C ILE A 88 -0.56 -19.34 6.91
N PRO A 89 -1.68 -18.70 7.29
CA PRO A 89 -2.43 -17.82 6.41
C PRO A 89 -1.64 -16.57 5.98
N LEU A 90 -1.93 -16.12 4.76
CA LEU A 90 -1.47 -14.87 4.17
C LEU A 90 -2.66 -13.95 3.93
N SER A 91 -2.54 -12.67 4.29
CA SER A 91 -3.51 -11.63 3.91
C SER A 91 -2.84 -10.50 3.14
N GLY A 92 -3.50 -10.05 2.09
CA GLY A 92 -3.08 -8.89 1.30
C GLY A 92 -3.87 -7.63 1.70
N VAL A 93 -3.16 -6.54 1.95
CA VAL A 93 -3.75 -5.25 2.30
C VAL A 93 -3.34 -4.20 1.27
N SER A 94 -4.22 -3.24 0.99
CA SER A 94 -3.91 -2.12 0.10
C SER A 94 -2.72 -1.31 0.64
N SER A 95 -1.77 -0.99 -0.26
CA SER A 95 -0.64 -0.11 0.07
C SER A 95 -1.10 1.31 0.36
N LEU A 96 -2.16 1.79 -0.31
CA LEU A 96 -2.75 3.10 -0.06
C LEU A 96 -3.47 3.12 1.28
N ALA A 97 -4.24 2.09 1.62
CA ALA A 97 -4.87 1.95 2.94
C ALA A 97 -3.82 1.96 4.06
N THR A 98 -2.66 1.33 3.85
CA THR A 98 -1.55 1.33 4.81
C THR A 98 -1.03 2.75 5.07
N VAL A 99 -0.88 3.57 4.03
CA VAL A 99 -0.47 4.98 4.19
C VAL A 99 -1.57 5.79 4.85
N ALA A 100 -2.84 5.59 4.46
CA ALA A 100 -3.97 6.28 5.08
C ALA A 100 -4.08 5.97 6.59
N ALA A 101 -3.75 4.74 7.00
CA ALA A 101 -3.81 4.31 8.40
C ALA A 101 -2.86 5.10 9.33
N SER A 102 -1.76 5.66 8.79
CA SER A 102 -0.84 6.51 9.55
C SER A 102 -1.47 7.84 10.00
N ALA A 103 -2.61 8.22 9.44
CA ALA A 103 -3.36 9.44 9.76
C ALA A 103 -4.59 9.18 10.67
N ARG A 104 -4.53 8.17 11.52
CA ARG A 104 -5.64 7.64 12.36
C ARG A 104 -6.46 8.69 13.11
N TYR A 105 -5.85 9.77 13.53
CA TYR A 105 -6.54 10.79 14.32
C TYR A 105 -7.04 11.98 13.50
N PHE A 106 -6.95 11.91 12.19
CA PHE A 106 -7.49 12.96 11.34
C PHE A 106 -9.03 12.81 11.23
N PRO A 107 -9.80 13.87 11.53
CA PRO A 107 -11.25 13.75 11.73
C PRO A 107 -12.08 13.78 10.44
N ALA A 108 -11.44 13.79 9.27
CA ALA A 108 -12.11 13.90 7.97
C ALA A 108 -11.56 12.88 6.96
N TYR A 109 -11.56 13.22 5.67
CA TYR A 109 -11.10 12.32 4.62
C TYR A 109 -9.57 12.30 4.48
N ILE A 110 -9.04 11.15 4.12
CA ILE A 110 -7.63 10.89 3.88
C ILE A 110 -7.49 10.36 2.45
N SER A 111 -6.66 11.01 1.65
CA SER A 111 -6.35 10.60 0.28
C SER A 111 -4.84 10.38 0.14
N PRO A 112 -4.37 9.13 0.20
CA PRO A 112 -2.98 8.80 -0.09
C PRO A 112 -2.69 8.94 -1.59
N ILE A 113 -1.49 9.45 -1.92
CA ILE A 113 -1.06 9.68 -3.31
C ILE A 113 0.24 8.94 -3.58
N PHE A 114 0.24 8.07 -4.60
CA PHE A 114 1.45 7.56 -5.23
C PHE A 114 1.49 8.04 -6.69
N ASP A 115 2.61 8.59 -7.13
CA ASP A 115 2.77 9.05 -8.51
C ASP A 115 2.75 7.88 -9.49
N ALA A 116 1.85 7.94 -10.46
CA ALA A 116 1.73 6.96 -11.55
C ALA A 116 2.22 7.51 -12.89
N ARG A 117 2.96 8.65 -12.86
CA ARG A 117 3.51 9.41 -13.98
C ARG A 117 2.45 10.05 -14.88
N ARG A 118 2.87 11.04 -15.66
CA ARG A 118 2.03 11.74 -16.66
C ARG A 118 0.77 12.38 -16.04
N GLY A 119 0.89 12.97 -14.84
CA GLY A 119 -0.21 13.60 -14.13
C GLY A 119 -1.23 12.62 -13.54
N ARG A 120 -0.97 11.31 -13.63
CA ARG A 120 -1.80 10.29 -13.01
C ARG A 120 -1.25 9.89 -11.65
N VAL A 121 -2.16 9.48 -10.80
CA VAL A 121 -1.85 8.99 -9.45
C VAL A 121 -2.57 7.68 -9.16
N TYR A 122 -1.99 6.85 -8.32
CA TYR A 122 -2.74 5.86 -7.56
C TYR A 122 -3.25 6.53 -6.30
N THR A 123 -4.53 6.43 -6.04
CA THR A 123 -5.18 7.04 -4.88
C THR A 123 -6.46 6.28 -4.52
N GLY A 124 -6.98 6.56 -3.34
CA GLY A 124 -8.27 6.15 -2.84
C GLY A 124 -8.75 7.18 -1.83
N LEU A 125 -9.94 7.02 -1.30
CA LEU A 125 -10.48 7.90 -0.26
C LEU A 125 -10.84 7.07 0.96
N TYR A 126 -10.32 7.48 2.09
CA TYR A 126 -10.46 6.79 3.36
C TYR A 126 -10.90 7.74 4.45
N ARG A 127 -11.48 7.20 5.52
CA ARG A 127 -11.72 7.93 6.77
C ARG A 127 -11.71 6.96 7.94
N PHE A 128 -11.53 7.48 9.13
CA PHE A 128 -11.69 6.69 10.33
C PHE A 128 -13.10 6.85 10.89
N GLU A 129 -13.73 5.72 11.21
CA GLU A 129 -15.01 5.65 11.94
C GLU A 129 -14.85 4.67 13.12
N ASN A 130 -15.11 5.15 14.32
CA ASN A 130 -15.00 4.33 15.56
C ASN A 130 -13.63 3.63 15.71
N GLY A 131 -12.55 4.24 15.21
CA GLY A 131 -11.20 3.70 15.28
C GLY A 131 -10.84 2.74 14.12
N GLU A 132 -11.77 2.41 13.25
CA GLU A 132 -11.56 1.58 12.06
C GLU A 132 -11.37 2.42 10.81
N LEU A 133 -10.47 1.99 9.93
CA LEU A 133 -10.24 2.62 8.63
C LEU A 133 -11.29 2.13 7.63
N ILE A 134 -12.14 3.04 7.17
CA ILE A 134 -13.20 2.76 6.19
C ILE A 134 -12.77 3.25 4.81
N THR A 135 -12.92 2.39 3.82
CA THR A 135 -12.75 2.76 2.41
C THR A 135 -14.00 3.48 1.92
N VAL A 136 -13.89 4.76 1.62
CA VAL A 136 -14.97 5.58 1.05
C VAL A 136 -14.99 5.48 -0.47
N LYS A 137 -13.80 5.46 -1.08
CA LYS A 137 -13.61 5.17 -2.50
C LYS A 137 -12.43 4.24 -2.66
N GLU A 138 -12.64 3.20 -3.45
CA GLU A 138 -11.65 2.17 -3.73
C GLU A 138 -10.38 2.75 -4.39
N ASP A 139 -9.31 1.98 -4.29
CA ASP A 139 -8.04 2.29 -4.94
C ASP A 139 -8.21 2.38 -6.45
N GLN A 140 -7.71 3.45 -7.05
CA GLN A 140 -7.86 3.71 -8.48
C GLN A 140 -6.63 4.40 -9.07
N ASN A 141 -6.53 4.40 -10.40
CA ASN A 141 -5.53 5.12 -11.17
C ASN A 141 -6.21 6.12 -12.09
N LEU A 142 -6.03 7.41 -11.82
CA LEU A 142 -6.71 8.48 -12.58
C LEU A 142 -5.84 9.74 -12.67
N LEU A 143 -6.29 10.72 -13.45
CA LEU A 143 -5.65 12.03 -13.48
C LEU A 143 -5.87 12.75 -12.16
N LEU A 144 -4.82 13.33 -11.60
CA LEU A 144 -4.90 14.03 -10.32
C LEU A 144 -5.89 15.19 -10.34
N GLU A 145 -5.93 15.96 -11.44
CA GLU A 145 -6.88 17.08 -11.58
C GLU A 145 -8.33 16.61 -11.47
N ASP A 146 -8.66 15.49 -12.12
CA ASP A 146 -10.03 14.95 -12.10
C ASP A 146 -10.37 14.46 -10.69
N TRP A 147 -9.40 13.84 -10.01
CA TRP A 147 -9.55 13.46 -8.61
C TRP A 147 -9.79 14.67 -7.71
N CYS A 148 -9.00 15.71 -7.83
CA CYS A 148 -9.18 16.94 -7.05
C CYS A 148 -10.52 17.61 -7.32
N LYS A 149 -11.02 17.63 -8.57
CA LYS A 149 -12.36 18.15 -8.90
C LYS A 149 -13.45 17.33 -8.20
N GLU A 150 -13.34 16.03 -8.19
CA GLU A 150 -14.27 15.14 -7.49
C GLU A 150 -14.25 15.37 -5.98
N LEU A 151 -13.08 15.49 -5.38
CA LEU A 151 -12.93 15.77 -3.95
C LEU A 151 -13.43 17.17 -3.54
N LYS A 152 -13.44 18.11 -4.46
CA LYS A 152 -13.94 19.48 -4.22
C LYS A 152 -15.42 19.50 -3.85
N GLU A 153 -16.19 18.54 -4.32
CA GLU A 153 -17.63 18.41 -4.04
C GLU A 153 -17.91 17.87 -2.61
N LEU A 154 -16.89 17.38 -1.91
CA LEU A 154 -17.06 16.90 -0.53
C LEU A 154 -17.26 18.06 0.44
N ASP A 155 -18.04 17.86 1.48
CA ASP A 155 -18.33 18.88 2.50
C ASP A 155 -17.18 19.13 3.49
N HIS A 156 -16.13 18.27 3.47
CA HIS A 156 -15.06 18.26 4.46
C HIS A 156 -13.69 18.41 3.80
N SER A 157 -12.71 18.81 4.61
CA SER A 157 -11.32 18.84 4.18
C SER A 157 -10.77 17.43 3.89
N VAL A 158 -9.76 17.38 3.05
CA VAL A 158 -9.07 16.15 2.66
C VAL A 158 -7.60 16.26 3.02
N LEU A 159 -7.11 15.33 3.83
CA LEU A 159 -5.70 15.16 4.14
C LEU A 159 -5.03 14.34 3.04
N PHE A 160 -4.06 14.93 2.37
CA PHE A 160 -3.22 14.24 1.39
C PHE A 160 -1.97 13.68 2.07
N THR A 161 -1.77 12.37 1.92
CA THR A 161 -0.66 11.61 2.51
C THR A 161 0.12 10.87 1.42
N GLY A 162 1.30 10.34 1.76
CA GLY A 162 2.18 9.69 0.79
C GLY A 162 3.28 10.60 0.30
N LYS A 163 4.45 10.05 0.01
CA LYS A 163 5.66 10.82 -0.33
C LYS A 163 5.54 11.61 -1.61
N ASP A 164 4.77 11.11 -2.55
CA ASP A 164 4.61 11.74 -3.84
C ASP A 164 3.63 12.92 -3.82
N VAL A 165 2.93 13.16 -2.69
CA VAL A 165 2.06 14.34 -2.50
C VAL A 165 2.82 15.63 -2.79
N LEU A 166 4.08 15.72 -2.37
CA LEU A 166 4.87 16.93 -2.56
C LEU A 166 5.15 17.25 -4.04
N LEU A 167 5.18 16.22 -4.92
CA LEU A 167 5.30 16.40 -6.37
C LEU A 167 4.04 17.03 -6.99
N HIS A 168 2.92 16.88 -6.31
CA HIS A 168 1.60 17.24 -6.79
C HIS A 168 0.94 18.37 -5.98
N LYS A 169 1.65 18.92 -5.01
CA LYS A 169 1.15 19.90 -4.04
C LYS A 169 0.51 21.12 -4.69
N GLU A 170 1.14 21.67 -5.72
CA GLU A 170 0.65 22.87 -6.42
C GLU A 170 -0.72 22.62 -7.04
N THR A 171 -0.87 21.54 -7.82
CA THR A 171 -2.15 21.14 -8.44
C THR A 171 -3.24 20.88 -7.40
N ILE A 172 -2.90 20.20 -6.30
CA ILE A 172 -3.85 19.90 -5.22
C ILE A 172 -4.39 21.19 -4.59
N ILE A 173 -3.49 22.13 -4.26
CA ILE A 173 -3.87 23.39 -3.63
C ILE A 173 -4.63 24.30 -4.62
N GLU A 174 -4.22 24.35 -5.88
CA GLU A 174 -4.89 25.16 -6.91
C GLU A 174 -6.36 24.75 -7.09
N VAL A 175 -6.66 23.44 -7.10
CA VAL A 175 -8.02 22.95 -7.34
C VAL A 175 -8.87 22.97 -6.08
N LEU A 176 -8.35 22.53 -4.95
CA LEU A 176 -9.11 22.34 -3.70
C LEU A 176 -9.09 23.54 -2.75
N GLY A 177 -8.10 24.44 -2.89
CA GLY A 177 -7.96 25.59 -1.99
C GLY A 177 -7.84 25.18 -0.53
N GLU A 178 -8.64 25.79 0.33
CA GLU A 178 -8.64 25.57 1.78
C GLU A 178 -9.09 24.16 2.21
N LYS A 179 -9.73 23.39 1.34
CA LYS A 179 -10.11 22.00 1.61
C LYS A 179 -8.90 21.06 1.57
N ALA A 180 -7.80 21.45 0.92
CA ALA A 180 -6.59 20.63 0.82
C ALA A 180 -5.72 20.80 2.07
N ILE A 181 -5.47 19.72 2.76
CA ILE A 181 -4.48 19.65 3.84
C ILE A 181 -3.35 18.74 3.39
N ILE A 182 -2.15 19.29 3.31
CA ILE A 182 -0.95 18.49 3.00
C ILE A 182 -0.40 17.96 4.29
N GLY A 183 -0.31 16.62 4.40
CA GLY A 183 0.22 15.96 5.58
C GLY A 183 1.66 16.35 5.88
N GLU A 184 2.05 16.23 7.13
CA GLU A 184 3.44 16.35 7.55
C GLU A 184 4.25 15.10 7.23
N ALA A 185 5.58 15.17 7.32
CA ALA A 185 6.48 14.08 6.96
C ALA A 185 6.16 12.74 7.67
N SER A 186 5.63 12.81 8.89
CA SER A 186 5.27 11.65 9.71
C SER A 186 4.18 10.75 9.11
N VAL A 187 3.29 11.31 8.30
CA VAL A 187 2.17 10.58 7.67
C VAL A 187 2.39 10.25 6.19
N HIS A 188 3.57 10.53 5.67
CA HIS A 188 3.89 10.28 4.26
C HIS A 188 4.45 8.89 3.98
N SER A 189 5.01 8.22 4.99
CA SER A 189 5.57 6.89 4.82
C SER A 189 4.62 5.82 5.34
N PRO A 190 4.45 4.71 4.59
CA PRO A 190 3.71 3.58 5.12
C PRO A 190 4.38 3.02 6.37
N ARG A 191 3.60 2.72 7.39
CA ARG A 191 4.09 2.04 8.59
C ARG A 191 3.71 0.56 8.54
N PRO A 192 4.69 -0.35 8.62
CA PRO A 192 4.40 -1.77 8.57
C PRO A 192 3.59 -2.26 9.77
N SER A 193 3.64 -1.56 10.91
CA SER A 193 2.76 -1.83 12.05
C SER A 193 1.28 -1.53 11.74
N ASP A 194 0.98 -0.47 10.98
CA ASP A 194 -0.39 -0.20 10.53
C ASP A 194 -0.84 -1.22 9.49
N LEU A 195 0.05 -1.64 8.57
CA LEU A 195 -0.20 -2.76 7.66
C LEU A 195 -0.58 -4.02 8.43
N GLY A 196 0.20 -4.37 9.46
CA GLY A 196 -0.06 -5.52 10.31
C GLY A 196 -1.43 -5.45 10.99
N ARG A 197 -1.79 -4.29 11.58
CA ARG A 197 -3.09 -4.08 12.22
C ARG A 197 -4.26 -4.24 11.25
N LEU A 198 -4.17 -3.62 10.05
CA LEU A 198 -5.20 -3.79 9.01
C LEU A 198 -5.33 -5.26 8.58
N GLY A 199 -4.21 -5.97 8.57
CA GLY A 199 -4.17 -7.39 8.22
C GLY A 199 -4.71 -8.34 9.29
N LEU A 200 -4.88 -7.93 10.55
CA LEU A 200 -5.40 -8.79 11.62
C LEU A 200 -6.78 -9.35 11.25
N THR A 201 -7.66 -8.50 10.77
CA THR A 201 -9.05 -8.82 10.39
C THR A 201 -9.23 -9.10 8.90
N ALA A 202 -8.23 -8.81 8.08
CA ALA A 202 -8.30 -9.08 6.64
C ALA A 202 -8.41 -10.59 6.36
N PRO A 203 -9.26 -10.99 5.39
CA PRO A 203 -9.41 -12.39 5.02
C PRO A 203 -8.11 -13.01 4.55
N ALA A 204 -7.97 -14.32 4.75
CA ALA A 204 -6.87 -15.07 4.18
C ALA A 204 -7.04 -15.19 2.65
N GLU A 205 -5.95 -15.01 1.95
CA GLU A 205 -5.87 -15.17 0.48
C GLU A 205 -5.57 -16.63 0.14
N ASP A 206 -6.04 -17.09 -1.02
CA ASP A 206 -5.58 -18.35 -1.57
C ASP A 206 -4.14 -18.18 -2.09
N LEU A 207 -3.19 -18.86 -1.46
CA LEU A 207 -1.77 -18.74 -1.78
C LEU A 207 -1.45 -19.02 -3.25
N HIS A 208 -2.19 -19.90 -3.93
CA HIS A 208 -1.90 -20.25 -5.33
C HIS A 208 -2.31 -19.12 -6.27
N SER A 209 -3.50 -18.58 -6.10
CA SER A 209 -4.08 -17.55 -6.97
C SER A 209 -3.73 -16.13 -6.55
N PHE A 210 -3.21 -15.91 -5.33
CA PHE A 210 -2.88 -14.57 -4.84
C PHE A 210 -1.81 -13.88 -5.70
N VAL A 211 -2.17 -12.73 -6.23
CA VAL A 211 -1.32 -11.88 -7.08
C VAL A 211 -1.36 -10.41 -6.59
N PRO A 212 -0.34 -9.62 -6.92
CA PRO A 212 -0.37 -8.18 -6.68
C PRO A 212 -1.61 -7.51 -7.26
N ASN A 213 -2.10 -6.46 -6.60
CA ASN A 213 -3.18 -5.62 -7.12
C ASN A 213 -2.63 -4.67 -8.19
N TYR A 214 -2.73 -5.07 -9.46
CA TYR A 214 -2.33 -4.26 -10.60
C TYR A 214 -3.53 -3.41 -11.09
N ILE A 215 -3.72 -2.23 -10.51
CA ILE A 215 -4.76 -1.29 -10.97
C ILE A 215 -4.45 -0.79 -12.40
N ARG A 216 -3.18 -0.78 -12.79
CA ARG A 216 -2.72 -0.50 -14.15
C ARG A 216 -1.87 -1.67 -14.63
N LEU A 217 -2.25 -2.22 -15.77
CA LEU A 217 -1.42 -3.21 -16.48
C LEU A 217 -0.03 -2.63 -16.78
N ALA A 218 1.00 -3.45 -16.70
CA ALA A 218 2.33 -3.04 -17.13
C ALA A 218 2.29 -2.52 -18.58
N GLU A 219 3.08 -1.49 -18.92
CA GLU A 219 3.06 -0.91 -20.28
C GLU A 219 3.26 -1.96 -21.38
N ALA A 220 4.06 -2.99 -21.11
CA ALA A 220 4.27 -4.10 -22.04
C ALA A 220 3.01 -4.96 -22.21
N GLU A 221 2.28 -5.20 -21.14
CA GLU A 221 1.05 -6.00 -21.10
C GLU A 221 -0.12 -5.23 -21.72
N ALA A 222 -0.24 -3.93 -21.45
CA ALA A 222 -1.21 -3.05 -22.09
C ALA A 222 -0.99 -2.97 -23.59
N LYS A 223 0.26 -2.78 -24.04
CA LYS A 223 0.61 -2.79 -25.48
C LYS A 223 0.37 -4.14 -26.14
N TRP A 224 0.58 -5.23 -25.43
CA TRP A 224 0.32 -6.58 -25.97
C TRP A 224 -1.18 -6.82 -26.15
N ILE A 225 -2.02 -6.42 -25.17
CA ILE A 225 -3.49 -6.48 -25.28
C ILE A 225 -4.00 -5.59 -26.42
N GLU A 226 -3.52 -4.36 -26.53
CA GLU A 226 -3.85 -3.46 -27.64
C GLU A 226 -3.47 -4.04 -29.00
N ALA A 227 -2.30 -4.69 -29.10
CA ALA A 227 -1.83 -5.34 -30.33
C ALA A 227 -2.71 -6.54 -30.70
N GLN A 228 -3.19 -7.33 -29.75
CA GLN A 228 -4.11 -8.45 -30.00
C GLN A 228 -5.48 -7.97 -30.45
N GLN A 229 -6.06 -6.95 -29.80
CA GLN A 229 -7.35 -6.38 -30.20
C GLN A 229 -7.30 -5.72 -31.58
N GLY A 230 -6.14 -5.13 -31.96
CA GLY A 230 -5.91 -4.58 -33.28
C GLY A 230 -5.76 -5.62 -34.41
N VAL A 231 -5.48 -6.88 -34.08
CA VAL A 231 -5.38 -7.99 -35.04
C VAL A 231 -6.76 -8.63 -35.29
N GLU A 232 -7.60 -8.74 -34.26
CA GLU A 232 -8.97 -9.26 -34.42
C GLU A 232 -9.89 -8.34 -35.24
N GLY A 233 -9.66 -7.01 -35.16
CA GLY A 233 -10.43 -6.02 -35.95
C GLY A 233 -10.07 -5.94 -37.43
N ARG A 234 -9.07 -6.71 -37.93
CA ARG A 234 -8.66 -6.74 -39.32
C ARG A 234 -9.11 -7.99 -40.09
N HIS A 235 -9.83 -8.90 -39.47
CA HIS A 235 -10.31 -10.14 -40.07
C HIS A 235 -11.85 -10.27 -39.99
N GLY A 236 -12.56 -9.14 -39.90
CA GLY A 236 -13.99 -9.04 -40.02
C GLY A 236 -14.43 -8.26 -41.26
#